data_1cea769cbbbe1d35283fd31298592384
#
_entry.id   1cea769cbbbe1d35283fd31298592384
#
_cell.length_a   1.000
_cell.length_b   1.000
_cell.length_c   1.000
_cell.angle_alpha   90.00
_cell.angle_beta   90.00
_cell.angle_gamma   90.00
#
_symmetry.space_group_name_H-M   'P 1'
#
loop_
_entity.id
_entity.type
_entity.pdbx_description
1 polymer ?
#
loop_
_entity_poly.entity_id
_entity_poly.type
_entity_poly.pdbx_seq_one_letter_code
_entity_poly.pdbx_strand_id
1 'polypeptide(L)'
;MKQNFLKIPINRILALILLDVMSIVVASFAALYIRFDFSFEGIPQEYLIKFENIIVYNIILTLLFFAVWKLYKSVWRYASATELLNIVFATTCASIAQMILCYILNQKMPRSYYVIYWFLLFGLTTVIRFSYRILRLINSKRSELKTKKDGSNVMLIGAGAAANAILKEIETSSYLNLNPKCIIDDNPGCHGKFLRGVPIVGGRDKIADAVGQYNVDEIIFAIPSANTHVKKEILDICKETGCKMRTLPGMYQLINGDVSVAKLKEVEIEDLLGRDPIEINTEEVLNYVKDKVVLVTGGGGSIGSELCRQIAGHQPKQLIIVDIYENNAYEIQQELIRKYPTLDLVVLIASVRNTERIEDIFRRYRPNIVYHAAAHKHVPLMEVSPNEAIKNNVFGTYRTAQAADKYGVEKFVLISTDKAVNPTNVMGASKRMCEMVIQMMNRKSQTNFVAVRFGNVLGSNGSVIPLFKKQIAEGGPVTVTDPNIIRYFMTIPEAVSLVLQAGAYARGGEIFVLDMGEPVKIVDLATNLIKLSGYKPGEDIEIKFTGLRPGEKMYEELLMNEEGLKKTANKMIYIGKPIEFDDEVFQKQLDKIYKDAYDETDRIREDIKEIVPTYQGIQ
;
A
#
# COMPACT_ATOMS: atom_id res chain seq x y z
N MET A 1 9.78 -24.46 16.85
CA MET A 1 11.11 -23.85 16.69
C MET A 1 11.73 -23.60 18.06
N LYS A 2 12.78 -24.34 18.42
CA LYS A 2 13.46 -24.22 19.72
C LYS A 2 14.24 -22.91 19.76
N GLN A 3 13.90 -22.03 20.70
CA GLN A 3 14.67 -20.83 21.01
C GLN A 3 16.08 -21.26 21.49
N ASN A 4 17.09 -21.02 20.67
CA ASN A 4 18.48 -21.07 21.11
C ASN A 4 18.73 -19.86 22.03
N PHE A 5 18.67 -20.07 23.31
CA PHE A 5 19.21 -19.16 24.32
C PHE A 5 20.69 -18.96 24.03
N LEU A 6 21.08 -17.79 23.57
CA LEU A 6 22.46 -17.35 23.40
C LEU A 6 23.20 -17.56 24.74
N LYS A 7 24.03 -18.59 24.82
CA LYS A 7 24.96 -18.80 25.92
C LYS A 7 25.92 -17.60 25.97
N ILE A 8 25.81 -16.76 26.98
CA ILE A 8 26.79 -15.70 27.24
C ILE A 8 28.12 -16.43 27.50
N PRO A 9 29.20 -16.15 26.76
CA PRO A 9 30.46 -16.86 26.95
C PRO A 9 30.96 -16.64 28.38
N ILE A 10 31.24 -17.71 29.06
CA ILE A 10 31.67 -17.79 30.49
C ILE A 10 32.79 -16.78 30.78
N ASN A 11 33.71 -16.58 29.86
CA ASN A 11 34.81 -15.61 29.97
C ASN A 11 34.36 -14.15 30.18
N ARG A 12 33.16 -13.77 29.72
CA ARG A 12 32.64 -12.40 29.90
C ARG A 12 32.04 -12.18 31.29
N ILE A 13 31.38 -13.18 31.85
CA ILE A 13 30.86 -13.12 33.22
C ILE A 13 32.00 -13.06 34.22
N LEU A 14 33.05 -13.85 34.01
CA LEU A 14 34.26 -13.83 34.85
C LEU A 14 34.97 -12.48 34.82
N ALA A 15 35.10 -11.87 33.63
CA ALA A 15 35.70 -10.53 33.51
C ALA A 15 34.88 -9.45 34.25
N LEU A 16 33.56 -9.52 34.21
CA LEU A 16 32.69 -8.62 34.96
C LEU A 16 32.81 -8.78 36.47
N ILE A 17 32.80 -10.04 36.95
CA ILE A 17 32.97 -10.33 38.38
C ILE A 17 34.31 -9.77 38.84
N LEU A 18 35.38 -9.93 38.05
CA LEU A 18 36.70 -9.42 38.38
C LEU A 18 36.70 -7.88 38.46
N LEU A 19 36.06 -7.20 37.51
CA LEU A 19 35.91 -5.74 37.53
C LEU A 19 35.05 -5.24 38.69
N ASP A 20 33.98 -5.97 39.03
CA ASP A 20 33.15 -5.65 40.19
C ASP A 20 33.92 -5.83 41.49
N VAL A 21 34.71 -6.90 41.63
CA VAL A 21 35.59 -7.11 42.79
C VAL A 21 36.59 -5.96 42.94
N MET A 22 37.25 -5.57 41.85
CA MET A 22 38.12 -4.39 41.84
C MET A 22 37.39 -3.13 42.27
N SER A 23 36.18 -2.91 41.75
CA SER A 23 35.36 -1.73 42.07
C SER A 23 34.99 -1.70 43.57
N ILE A 24 34.66 -2.83 44.14
CA ILE A 24 34.34 -2.96 45.60
C ILE A 24 35.55 -2.60 46.44
N VAL A 25 36.71 -3.16 46.11
CA VAL A 25 37.96 -2.88 46.82
C VAL A 25 38.35 -1.41 46.71
N VAL A 26 38.34 -0.86 45.47
CA VAL A 26 38.68 0.53 45.22
C VAL A 26 37.67 1.47 45.90
N ALA A 27 36.38 1.22 45.81
CA ALA A 27 35.35 2.05 46.46
C ALA A 27 35.51 2.02 47.99
N SER A 28 35.77 0.85 48.58
CA SER A 28 35.93 0.69 50.01
C SER A 28 37.19 1.41 50.54
N PHE A 29 38.32 1.25 49.85
CA PHE A 29 39.56 1.93 50.23
C PHE A 29 39.50 3.45 49.98
N ALA A 30 38.99 3.87 48.80
CA ALA A 30 38.83 5.27 48.49
C ALA A 30 37.85 5.99 49.44
N ALA A 31 36.82 5.30 49.95
CA ALA A 31 35.92 5.85 50.92
C ALA A 31 36.63 6.19 52.26
N LEU A 32 37.57 5.33 52.67
CA LEU A 32 38.43 5.67 53.84
C LEU A 32 39.37 6.81 53.52
N TYR A 33 40.04 6.77 52.38
CA TYR A 33 41.01 7.78 51.98
C TYR A 33 40.38 9.18 51.87
N ILE A 34 39.18 9.27 51.27
CA ILE A 34 38.42 10.53 51.20
C ILE A 34 37.96 10.97 52.59
N ARG A 35 37.54 10.04 53.45
CA ARG A 35 37.08 10.38 54.82
C ARG A 35 38.18 10.99 55.68
N PHE A 36 39.46 10.63 55.44
CA PHE A 36 40.60 11.13 56.12
C PHE A 36 41.42 12.12 55.28
N ASP A 37 40.72 13.03 54.56
CA ASP A 37 41.23 14.19 53.86
C ASP A 37 42.38 13.88 52.86
N PHE A 38 42.29 12.76 52.18
CA PHE A 38 43.25 12.28 51.15
C PHE A 38 44.68 12.07 51.71
N SER A 39 44.80 11.75 53.02
CA SER A 39 46.10 11.46 53.67
C SER A 39 46.19 10.02 54.11
N PHE A 40 47.22 9.29 53.63
CA PHE A 40 47.48 7.92 54.10
C PHE A 40 47.92 7.83 55.54
N GLU A 41 48.71 8.79 55.98
CA GLU A 41 49.20 8.90 57.37
C GLU A 41 48.06 9.32 58.32
N GLY A 42 47.05 9.98 57.81
CA GLY A 42 45.87 10.42 58.55
C GLY A 42 44.87 9.30 58.84
N ILE A 43 45.00 8.12 58.24
CA ILE A 43 44.10 7.01 58.50
C ILE A 43 44.56 6.25 59.74
N PRO A 44 43.79 6.24 60.85
CA PRO A 44 44.17 5.47 62.05
C PRO A 44 44.29 3.96 61.73
N GLN A 45 45.35 3.34 62.25
CA GLN A 45 45.63 1.91 62.00
C GLN A 45 44.43 0.99 62.35
N GLU A 46 43.66 1.37 63.32
CA GLU A 46 42.42 0.67 63.70
C GLU A 46 41.46 0.49 62.52
N TYR A 47 41.29 1.49 61.67
CA TYR A 47 40.38 1.42 60.49
C TYR A 47 40.97 0.65 59.34
N LEU A 48 42.31 0.59 59.21
CA LEU A 48 42.97 -0.27 58.24
C LEU A 48 42.78 -1.75 58.57
N ILE A 49 42.99 -2.11 59.86
CA ILE A 49 42.74 -3.46 60.34
C ILE A 49 41.28 -3.88 60.17
N LYS A 50 40.32 -2.96 60.47
CA LYS A 50 38.88 -3.19 60.25
C LYS A 50 38.56 -3.37 58.77
N PHE A 51 39.18 -2.62 57.88
CA PHE A 51 39.03 -2.76 56.45
C PHE A 51 39.50 -4.15 55.96
N GLU A 52 40.69 -4.59 56.38
CA GLU A 52 41.22 -5.92 56.03
C GLU A 52 40.30 -7.04 56.48
N ASN A 53 39.75 -6.95 57.69
CA ASN A 53 38.86 -7.95 58.29
C ASN A 53 37.51 -8.06 57.58
N ILE A 54 37.03 -6.96 56.95
CA ILE A 54 35.67 -6.90 56.38
C ILE A 54 35.67 -7.04 54.87
N ILE A 55 36.76 -6.71 54.16
CA ILE A 55 36.74 -6.57 52.70
C ILE A 55 36.29 -7.86 52.00
N VAL A 56 36.69 -9.03 52.46
CA VAL A 56 36.29 -10.30 51.83
C VAL A 56 34.80 -10.54 51.98
N TYR A 57 34.24 -10.28 53.16
CA TYR A 57 32.80 -10.41 53.40
C TYR A 57 32.00 -9.39 52.61
N ASN A 58 32.50 -8.16 52.45
CA ASN A 58 31.90 -7.14 51.64
C ASN A 58 31.86 -7.51 50.16
N ILE A 59 32.94 -8.10 49.62
CA ILE A 59 32.99 -8.60 48.23
C ILE A 59 31.91 -9.67 48.04
N ILE A 60 31.86 -10.69 48.89
CA ILE A 60 30.89 -11.78 48.77
C ILE A 60 29.46 -11.24 48.84
N LEU A 61 29.19 -10.38 49.81
CA LEU A 61 27.86 -9.81 50.03
C LEU A 61 27.41 -8.95 48.84
N THR A 62 28.28 -8.07 48.32
CA THR A 62 27.98 -7.22 47.20
C THR A 62 27.75 -8.01 45.92
N LEU A 63 28.60 -9.03 45.63
CA LEU A 63 28.40 -9.91 44.48
C LEU A 63 27.10 -10.69 44.55
N LEU A 64 26.69 -11.12 45.78
CA LEU A 64 25.39 -11.76 45.98
C LEU A 64 24.23 -10.84 45.58
N PHE A 65 24.22 -9.59 46.03
CA PHE A 65 23.20 -8.62 45.65
C PHE A 65 23.21 -8.32 44.15
N PHE A 66 24.39 -8.21 43.54
CA PHE A 66 24.49 -8.04 42.09
C PHE A 66 23.91 -9.23 41.31
N ALA A 67 24.06 -10.45 41.83
CA ALA A 67 23.46 -11.65 41.25
C ALA A 67 21.93 -11.69 41.43
N VAL A 68 21.41 -11.33 42.64
CA VAL A 68 19.97 -11.27 42.94
C VAL A 68 19.27 -10.28 42.01
N TRP A 69 19.83 -9.08 41.81
CA TRP A 69 19.30 -8.08 40.87
C TRP A 69 19.62 -8.35 39.40
N LYS A 70 20.08 -9.60 39.08
CA LYS A 70 20.33 -10.11 37.71
C LYS A 70 21.32 -9.27 36.90
N LEU A 71 22.22 -8.53 37.53
CA LEU A 71 23.20 -7.67 36.85
C LEU A 71 24.18 -8.44 35.97
N TYR A 72 24.34 -9.75 36.15
CA TYR A 72 25.15 -10.64 35.31
C TYR A 72 24.35 -11.35 34.22
N LYS A 73 23.01 -11.20 34.17
CA LYS A 73 22.13 -11.82 33.18
C LYS A 73 21.64 -10.81 32.14
N SER A 74 21.97 -9.53 32.25
CA SER A 74 21.52 -8.52 31.33
C SER A 74 22.30 -8.57 30.02
N VAL A 75 21.59 -8.30 28.89
CA VAL A 75 22.21 -8.24 27.56
C VAL A 75 22.76 -6.85 27.34
N TRP A 76 24.06 -6.69 27.41
CA TRP A 76 24.80 -5.41 27.26
C TRP A 76 24.44 -4.57 26.03
N ARG A 77 23.76 -5.20 25.08
CA ARG A 77 23.34 -4.56 23.82
C ARG A 77 22.23 -3.54 24.01
N TYR A 78 21.42 -3.65 25.09
CA TYR A 78 20.18 -2.90 25.29
C TYR A 78 20.06 -2.31 26.69
N ALA A 79 21.15 -1.72 27.23
CA ALA A 79 21.07 -1.01 28.52
C ALA A 79 19.95 0.03 28.51
N SER A 80 18.98 -0.15 29.40
CA SER A 80 17.76 0.69 29.51
C SER A 80 17.71 1.41 30.86
N ALA A 81 16.75 2.30 31.04
CA ALA A 81 16.48 2.96 32.30
C ALA A 81 16.23 1.94 33.45
N THR A 82 15.66 0.79 33.13
CA THR A 82 15.45 -0.30 34.10
C THR A 82 16.76 -0.92 34.62
N GLU A 83 17.81 -0.93 33.80
CA GLU A 83 19.12 -1.45 34.21
C GLU A 83 19.81 -0.47 35.16
N LEU A 84 19.70 0.83 34.95
CA LEU A 84 20.18 1.85 35.89
C LEU A 84 19.46 1.74 37.23
N LEU A 85 18.15 1.54 37.26
CA LEU A 85 17.37 1.32 38.47
C LEU A 85 17.85 0.04 39.23
N ASN A 86 18.12 -1.03 38.50
CA ASN A 86 18.66 -2.26 39.11
C ASN A 86 20.03 -2.02 39.74
N ILE A 87 20.90 -1.21 39.15
CA ILE A 87 22.21 -0.85 39.74
C ILE A 87 21.98 -0.03 41.02
N VAL A 88 21.08 0.94 41.01
CA VAL A 88 20.75 1.75 42.20
C VAL A 88 20.27 0.84 43.33
N PHE A 89 19.30 -0.04 43.10
CA PHE A 89 18.79 -0.96 44.12
C PHE A 89 19.84 -1.93 44.61
N ALA A 90 20.62 -2.55 43.72
CA ALA A 90 21.64 -3.50 44.07
C ALA A 90 22.74 -2.86 44.95
N THR A 91 23.24 -1.67 44.55
CA THR A 91 24.28 -0.96 45.30
C THR A 91 23.77 -0.45 46.66
N THR A 92 22.51 0.01 46.70
CA THR A 92 21.88 0.49 47.95
C THR A 92 21.69 -0.65 48.93
N CYS A 93 21.13 -1.79 48.50
CA CYS A 93 20.95 -2.94 49.35
C CYS A 93 22.29 -3.52 49.82
N ALA A 94 23.30 -3.59 48.92
CA ALA A 94 24.64 -4.05 49.28
C ALA A 94 25.29 -3.14 50.35
N SER A 95 25.18 -1.83 50.23
CA SER A 95 25.75 -0.86 51.18
C SER A 95 25.04 -0.89 52.52
N ILE A 96 23.71 -1.05 52.55
CA ILE A 96 22.96 -1.24 53.81
C ILE A 96 23.36 -2.56 54.49
N ALA A 97 23.45 -3.63 53.72
CA ALA A 97 23.85 -4.95 54.25
C ALA A 97 25.28 -4.91 54.77
N GLN A 98 26.20 -4.20 54.08
CA GLN A 98 27.56 -3.95 54.58
C GLN A 98 27.54 -3.20 55.93
N MET A 99 26.75 -2.17 56.07
CA MET A 99 26.64 -1.40 57.32
C MET A 99 26.15 -2.27 58.47
N ILE A 100 25.14 -3.13 58.23
CA ILE A 100 24.62 -4.09 59.18
C ILE A 100 25.71 -5.13 59.58
N LEU A 101 26.41 -5.65 58.58
CA LEU A 101 27.49 -6.61 58.80
C LEU A 101 28.62 -6.04 59.67
N CYS A 102 29.05 -4.78 59.37
CA CYS A 102 30.04 -4.07 60.18
C CYS A 102 29.57 -3.88 61.62
N TYR A 103 28.29 -3.68 61.86
CA TYR A 103 27.72 -3.55 63.18
C TYR A 103 27.73 -4.90 63.94
N ILE A 104 27.33 -6.00 63.28
CA ILE A 104 27.28 -7.35 63.88
C ILE A 104 28.68 -7.85 64.22
N LEU A 105 29.67 -7.63 63.35
CA LEU A 105 31.06 -8.07 63.59
C LEU A 105 31.85 -7.12 64.52
N ASN A 106 31.19 -6.11 65.04
CA ASN A 106 31.81 -5.07 65.93
C ASN A 106 32.98 -4.32 65.26
N GLN A 107 32.94 -4.22 63.89
CA GLN A 107 33.95 -3.55 63.06
C GLN A 107 33.38 -2.21 62.51
N LYS A 108 32.90 -1.36 63.44
CA LYS A 108 32.21 -0.08 63.08
C LYS A 108 33.15 0.87 62.35
N MET A 109 32.73 1.35 61.14
CA MET A 109 33.40 2.40 60.39
C MET A 109 32.77 3.78 60.66
N PRO A 110 33.43 4.89 60.33
CA PRO A 110 32.86 6.23 60.44
C PRO A 110 31.56 6.35 59.61
N ARG A 111 30.55 7.08 60.08
CA ARG A 111 29.25 7.17 59.40
C ARG A 111 29.37 7.70 57.96
N SER A 112 30.23 8.65 57.69
CA SER A 112 30.48 9.19 56.34
C SER A 112 31.09 8.19 55.38
N TYR A 113 31.84 7.17 55.86
CA TYR A 113 32.41 6.10 55.06
C TYR A 113 31.33 5.37 54.27
N TYR A 114 30.21 5.00 54.89
CA TYR A 114 29.14 4.23 54.22
C TYR A 114 28.47 5.03 53.09
N VAL A 115 28.31 6.32 53.28
CA VAL A 115 27.72 7.21 52.24
C VAL A 115 28.68 7.38 51.07
N ILE A 116 29.97 7.66 51.34
CA ILE A 116 31.01 7.81 50.33
C ILE A 116 31.18 6.51 49.54
N TYR A 117 31.23 5.37 50.28
CA TYR A 117 31.32 4.03 49.66
C TYR A 117 30.16 3.77 48.69
N TRP A 118 28.91 4.08 49.10
CA TRP A 118 27.76 3.89 48.25
C TRP A 118 27.86 4.72 46.94
N PHE A 119 28.22 6.00 47.04
CA PHE A 119 28.40 6.86 45.85
C PHE A 119 29.51 6.33 44.93
N LEU A 120 30.64 5.93 45.48
CA LEU A 120 31.76 5.40 44.70
C LEU A 120 31.41 4.05 44.05
N LEU A 121 30.80 3.14 44.79
CA LEU A 121 30.37 1.84 44.28
C LEU A 121 29.35 2.01 43.14
N PHE A 122 28.32 2.85 43.34
CA PHE A 122 27.33 3.17 42.32
C PHE A 122 27.99 3.76 41.08
N GLY A 123 28.84 4.75 41.23
CA GLY A 123 29.54 5.41 40.13
C GLY A 123 30.42 4.44 39.33
N LEU A 124 31.29 3.69 39.99
CA LEU A 124 32.18 2.73 39.33
C LEU A 124 31.38 1.62 38.62
N THR A 125 30.38 1.06 39.27
CA THR A 125 29.53 0.01 38.70
C THR A 125 28.78 0.54 37.46
N THR A 126 28.30 1.78 37.51
CA THR A 126 27.60 2.41 36.38
C THR A 126 28.58 2.66 35.22
N VAL A 127 29.76 3.21 35.51
CA VAL A 127 30.77 3.48 34.47
C VAL A 127 31.20 2.18 33.77
N ILE A 128 31.47 1.10 34.50
CA ILE A 128 31.87 -0.19 33.91
C ILE A 128 30.77 -0.75 33.01
N ARG A 129 29.50 -0.66 33.39
CA ARG A 129 28.40 -1.21 32.60
C ARG A 129 28.01 -0.35 31.39
N PHE A 130 28.16 0.96 31.48
CA PHE A 130 27.85 1.86 30.38
C PHE A 130 29.05 2.17 29.47
N SER A 131 30.31 1.95 29.92
CA SER A 131 31.51 2.21 29.11
C SER A 131 31.51 1.44 27.79
N TYR A 132 31.12 0.16 27.80
CA TYR A 132 31.05 -0.65 26.58
C TYR A 132 30.04 -0.08 25.57
N ARG A 133 28.92 0.46 26.05
CA ARG A 133 27.91 1.11 25.20
C ARG A 133 28.45 2.40 24.59
N ILE A 134 29.11 3.22 25.38
CA ILE A 134 29.71 4.49 24.95
C ILE A 134 30.79 4.22 23.90
N LEU A 135 31.70 3.27 24.15
CA LEU A 135 32.74 2.87 23.21
C LEU A 135 32.16 2.33 21.89
N ARG A 136 31.08 1.54 21.97
CA ARG A 136 30.41 1.03 20.78
C ARG A 136 29.70 2.14 20.00
N LEU A 137 29.04 3.09 20.67
CA LEU A 137 28.42 4.27 20.02
C LEU A 137 29.48 5.12 19.30
N ILE A 138 30.65 5.28 19.91
CA ILE A 138 31.78 6.01 19.29
C ILE A 138 32.33 5.24 18.10
N ASN A 139 32.49 3.92 18.20
CA ASN A 139 32.99 3.08 17.12
C ASN A 139 31.98 2.90 15.99
N SER A 140 30.67 2.80 16.27
CA SER A 140 29.64 2.75 15.24
C SER A 140 29.58 4.05 14.45
N LYS A 141 29.65 5.20 15.11
CA LYS A 141 29.75 6.50 14.42
C LYS A 141 31.00 6.62 13.54
N ARG A 142 32.14 6.05 13.96
CA ARG A 142 33.36 6.02 13.13
C ARG A 142 33.26 5.08 11.93
N SER A 143 32.58 3.96 12.03
CA SER A 143 32.36 3.03 10.92
C SER A 143 31.29 3.56 9.95
N GLU A 144 30.24 4.21 10.45
CA GLU A 144 29.20 4.87 9.66
C GLU A 144 29.76 6.01 8.78
N LEU A 145 30.72 6.77 9.28
CA LEU A 145 31.43 7.82 8.51
C LEU A 145 32.27 7.26 7.35
N LYS A 146 32.64 5.97 7.39
CA LYS A 146 33.45 5.33 6.33
C LYS A 146 32.58 4.60 5.28
N THR A 147 31.38 4.12 5.61
CA THR A 147 30.52 3.32 4.72
C THR A 147 29.38 4.11 4.06
N LYS A 148 29.06 5.32 4.52
CA LYS A 148 27.96 6.14 3.98
C LYS A 148 28.35 7.09 2.82
N LYS A 149 29.48 6.90 2.17
CA LYS A 149 29.89 7.78 1.04
C LYS A 149 29.08 7.55 -0.26
N ASP A 150 28.39 6.42 -0.42
CA ASP A 150 27.71 6.04 -1.67
C ASP A 150 26.17 5.86 -1.54
N GLY A 151 25.53 6.35 -0.47
CA GLY A 151 24.08 6.23 -0.27
C GLY A 151 23.31 7.43 -0.79
N SER A 152 22.07 7.21 -1.29
CA SER A 152 21.15 8.28 -1.71
C SER A 152 20.81 9.22 -0.55
N ASN A 153 20.95 10.53 -0.75
CA ASN A 153 20.55 11.55 0.22
C ASN A 153 19.03 11.65 0.25
N VAL A 154 18.44 11.49 1.43
CA VAL A 154 16.98 11.38 1.58
C VAL A 154 16.42 12.54 2.39
N MET A 155 15.34 13.13 1.89
CA MET A 155 14.44 14.02 2.62
C MET A 155 13.20 13.24 3.04
N LEU A 156 12.77 13.37 4.30
CA LEU A 156 11.48 12.84 4.74
C LEU A 156 10.45 13.96 4.83
N ILE A 157 9.24 13.67 4.39
CA ILE A 157 8.07 14.54 4.57
C ILE A 157 7.22 13.99 5.72
N GLY A 158 7.12 14.78 6.79
CA GLY A 158 6.49 14.42 8.06
C GLY A 158 7.49 14.03 9.14
N ALA A 159 7.34 14.57 10.34
CA ALA A 159 8.18 14.31 11.53
C ALA A 159 7.48 13.43 12.58
N GLY A 160 6.44 12.70 12.18
CA GLY A 160 5.61 11.86 13.06
C GLY A 160 6.20 10.48 13.37
N ALA A 161 5.33 9.60 13.90
CA ALA A 161 5.69 8.23 14.28
C ALA A 161 6.24 7.40 13.10
N ALA A 162 5.69 7.58 11.89
CA ALA A 162 6.13 6.89 10.69
C ALA A 162 7.57 7.26 10.31
N ALA A 163 7.89 8.56 10.29
CA ALA A 163 9.26 9.03 10.03
C ALA A 163 10.25 8.51 11.10
N ASN A 164 9.85 8.52 12.37
CA ASN A 164 10.68 7.97 13.45
C ASN A 164 10.96 6.46 13.26
N ALA A 165 9.98 5.68 12.78
CA ALA A 165 10.15 4.26 12.50
C ALA A 165 11.10 4.03 11.32
N ILE A 166 10.93 4.78 10.21
CA ILE A 166 11.82 4.74 9.03
C ILE A 166 13.26 5.10 9.42
N LEU A 167 13.46 6.19 10.14
CA LEU A 167 14.79 6.61 10.57
C LEU A 167 15.45 5.57 11.47
N LYS A 168 14.69 4.95 12.39
CA LYS A 168 15.18 3.86 13.25
C LYS A 168 15.64 2.66 12.43
N GLU A 169 14.90 2.30 11.40
CA GLU A 169 15.26 1.19 10.52
C GLU A 169 16.51 1.50 9.70
N ILE A 170 16.61 2.72 9.14
CA ILE A 170 17.80 3.18 8.41
C ILE A 170 19.05 3.19 9.32
N GLU A 171 18.91 3.59 10.60
CA GLU A 171 20.00 3.55 11.58
C GLU A 171 20.45 2.13 11.92
N THR A 172 19.51 1.18 11.99
CA THR A 172 19.80 -0.19 12.45
C THR A 172 20.17 -1.16 11.33
N SER A 173 19.85 -0.83 10.08
CA SER A 173 20.09 -1.67 8.91
C SER A 173 21.37 -1.25 8.18
N SER A 174 22.32 -2.17 8.04
CA SER A 174 23.56 -1.97 7.27
C SER A 174 23.36 -2.14 5.75
N TYR A 175 22.19 -2.61 5.31
CA TYR A 175 21.88 -2.89 3.90
C TYR A 175 21.14 -1.76 3.21
N LEU A 176 20.63 -0.80 3.96
CA LEU A 176 19.90 0.34 3.41
C LEU A 176 20.90 1.48 3.11
N ASN A 177 21.21 1.68 1.83
CA ASN A 177 22.06 2.77 1.36
C ASN A 177 21.28 4.10 1.30
N LEU A 178 20.60 4.49 2.39
CA LEU A 178 19.85 5.73 2.53
C LEU A 178 20.52 6.64 3.56
N ASN A 179 20.68 7.91 3.22
CA ASN A 179 21.34 8.93 4.04
C ASN A 179 20.34 10.07 4.36
N PRO A 180 19.57 9.99 5.47
CA PRO A 180 18.62 11.03 5.82
C PRO A 180 19.33 12.36 6.11
N LYS A 181 19.00 13.42 5.35
CA LYS A 181 19.62 14.73 5.45
C LYS A 181 18.76 15.75 6.16
N CYS A 182 17.48 15.77 5.86
CA CYS A 182 16.53 16.73 6.44
C CYS A 182 15.10 16.15 6.48
N ILE A 183 14.26 16.81 7.27
CA ILE A 183 12.84 16.51 7.41
C ILE A 183 12.06 17.79 7.17
N ILE A 184 10.94 17.67 6.47
CA ILE A 184 9.93 18.71 6.28
C ILE A 184 8.69 18.34 7.09
N ASP A 185 8.14 19.28 7.84
CA ASP A 185 6.88 19.09 8.57
C ASP A 185 6.15 20.43 8.68
N ASP A 186 4.85 20.44 8.39
CA ASP A 186 4.06 21.67 8.40
C ASP A 186 3.75 22.19 9.82
N ASN A 187 4.04 21.41 10.85
CA ASN A 187 3.87 21.86 12.24
C ASN A 187 5.01 22.79 12.67
N PRO A 188 4.75 24.11 12.82
CA PRO A 188 5.79 25.07 13.22
C PRO A 188 6.47 24.73 14.54
N GLY A 189 5.76 24.02 15.44
CA GLY A 189 6.31 23.59 16.72
C GLY A 189 7.46 22.59 16.62
N CYS A 190 7.66 21.97 15.45
CA CYS A 190 8.74 21.03 15.18
C CYS A 190 9.96 21.67 14.50
N HIS A 191 9.82 22.85 13.91
CA HIS A 191 10.87 23.51 13.14
C HIS A 191 12.11 23.80 13.99
N GLY A 192 13.29 23.58 13.42
CA GLY A 192 14.59 23.78 14.10
C GLY A 192 14.94 22.69 15.11
N LYS A 193 14.08 21.69 15.32
CA LYS A 193 14.33 20.53 16.17
C LYS A 193 14.96 19.37 15.37
N PHE A 194 15.35 18.34 16.09
CA PHE A 194 15.94 17.14 15.51
C PHE A 194 15.10 15.90 15.82
N LEU A 195 14.87 15.07 14.83
CA LEU A 195 14.32 13.73 15.02
C LEU A 195 15.41 12.70 14.71
N ARG A 196 15.86 11.94 15.72
CA ARG A 196 16.99 10.99 15.61
C ARG A 196 18.26 11.60 14.99
N GLY A 197 18.56 12.86 15.30
CA GLY A 197 19.73 13.56 14.78
C GLY A 197 19.58 14.15 13.38
N VAL A 198 18.41 14.00 12.74
CA VAL A 198 18.07 14.61 11.44
C VAL A 198 17.30 15.92 11.68
N PRO A 199 17.73 17.06 11.10
CA PRO A 199 17.10 18.35 11.34
C PRO A 199 15.73 18.46 10.66
N ILE A 200 14.75 19.09 11.34
CA ILE A 200 13.47 19.50 10.78
C ILE A 200 13.61 20.95 10.32
N VAL A 201 13.66 21.16 9.00
CA VAL A 201 14.12 22.43 8.41
C VAL A 201 13.00 23.42 8.09
N GLY A 202 11.75 22.99 8.07
CA GLY A 202 10.60 23.85 7.81
C GLY A 202 9.37 23.12 7.33
N GLY A 203 8.37 23.85 6.84
CA GLY A 203 7.15 23.33 6.22
C GLY A 203 7.31 23.03 4.72
N ARG A 204 6.19 22.71 4.06
CA ARG A 204 6.15 22.36 2.62
C ARG A 204 6.71 23.43 1.70
N ASP A 205 6.67 24.70 2.10
CA ASP A 205 7.25 25.87 1.41
C ASP A 205 8.77 25.79 1.25
N LYS A 206 9.45 25.01 2.10
CA LYS A 206 10.90 24.83 2.10
C LYS A 206 11.40 23.60 1.33
N ILE A 207 10.53 22.82 0.71
CA ILE A 207 10.92 21.59 0.01
C ILE A 207 11.96 21.87 -1.08
N ALA A 208 11.70 22.82 -1.98
CA ALA A 208 12.59 23.14 -3.10
C ALA A 208 13.97 23.66 -2.62
N ASP A 209 13.97 24.57 -1.63
CA ASP A 209 15.20 25.11 -1.05
C ASP A 209 16.04 24.00 -0.39
N ALA A 210 15.37 23.13 0.38
CA ALA A 210 16.03 22.03 1.10
C ALA A 210 16.60 20.97 0.16
N VAL A 211 15.94 20.68 -0.98
CA VAL A 211 16.50 19.77 -2.00
C VAL A 211 17.86 20.26 -2.47
N GLY A 212 17.99 21.55 -2.82
CA GLY A 212 19.25 22.14 -3.27
C GLY A 212 20.30 22.22 -2.15
N GLN A 213 19.90 22.66 -0.95
CA GLN A 213 20.80 22.85 0.20
C GLN A 213 21.42 21.54 0.70
N TYR A 214 20.65 20.45 0.70
CA TYR A 214 21.06 19.15 1.25
C TYR A 214 21.45 18.14 0.17
N ASN A 215 21.46 18.53 -1.12
CA ASN A 215 21.70 17.65 -2.28
C ASN A 215 20.86 16.38 -2.17
N VAL A 216 19.55 16.52 -2.12
CA VAL A 216 18.60 15.42 -1.95
C VAL A 216 18.40 14.69 -3.27
N ASP A 217 18.59 13.37 -3.25
CA ASP A 217 18.35 12.47 -4.40
C ASP A 217 16.95 11.87 -4.38
N GLU A 218 16.40 11.70 -3.16
CA GLU A 218 15.16 10.97 -2.96
C GLU A 218 14.30 11.59 -1.86
N ILE A 219 12.99 11.67 -2.09
CA ILE A 219 11.98 12.16 -1.14
C ILE A 219 11.10 11.00 -0.68
N ILE A 220 10.96 10.81 0.63
CA ILE A 220 10.09 9.81 1.24
C ILE A 220 8.92 10.50 1.92
N PHE A 221 7.69 10.28 1.42
CA PHE A 221 6.47 10.76 2.04
C PHE A 221 6.08 9.85 3.21
N ALA A 222 6.29 10.33 4.44
CA ALA A 222 6.15 9.57 5.69
C ALA A 222 4.94 10.00 6.52
N ILE A 223 3.82 10.41 5.88
CA ILE A 223 2.56 10.79 6.52
C ILE A 223 1.42 9.87 6.03
N PRO A 224 1.34 8.61 6.50
CA PRO A 224 0.32 7.66 6.03
C PRO A 224 -1.12 8.06 6.42
N SER A 225 -1.28 8.98 7.38
CA SER A 225 -2.57 9.53 7.83
C SER A 225 -2.99 10.81 7.11
N ALA A 226 -2.17 11.33 6.18
CA ALA A 226 -2.53 12.53 5.44
C ALA A 226 -3.78 12.28 4.59
N ASN A 227 -4.71 13.26 4.59
CA ASN A 227 -5.81 13.23 3.64
C ASN A 227 -5.29 13.39 2.20
N THR A 228 -6.07 12.95 1.25
CA THR A 228 -5.68 12.86 -0.16
C THR A 228 -5.34 14.23 -0.76
N HIS A 229 -6.04 15.29 -0.34
CA HIS A 229 -5.81 16.65 -0.81
C HIS A 229 -4.44 17.19 -0.36
N VAL A 230 -4.14 17.07 0.94
CA VAL A 230 -2.83 17.47 1.51
C VAL A 230 -1.70 16.65 0.90
N LYS A 231 -1.90 15.33 0.72
CA LYS A 231 -0.94 14.47 0.07
C LYS A 231 -0.65 14.95 -1.35
N LYS A 232 -1.70 15.23 -2.15
CA LYS A 232 -1.57 15.75 -3.51
C LYS A 232 -0.80 17.06 -3.55
N GLU A 233 -1.17 18.06 -2.73
CA GLU A 233 -0.48 19.36 -2.69
C GLU A 233 1.03 19.21 -2.44
N ILE A 234 1.40 18.37 -1.46
CA ILE A 234 2.81 18.15 -1.12
C ILE A 234 3.53 17.41 -2.26
N LEU A 235 2.91 16.37 -2.84
CA LEU A 235 3.47 15.64 -3.96
C LEU A 235 3.60 16.51 -5.21
N ASP A 236 2.66 17.44 -5.43
CA ASP A 236 2.74 18.42 -6.52
C ASP A 236 3.95 19.35 -6.38
N ILE A 237 4.35 19.72 -5.16
CA ILE A 237 5.59 20.46 -4.91
C ILE A 237 6.81 19.55 -5.13
N CYS A 238 6.78 18.34 -4.59
CA CYS A 238 7.90 17.39 -4.67
C CYS A 238 8.25 17.01 -6.12
N LYS A 239 7.26 16.79 -7.00
CA LYS A 239 7.50 16.41 -8.39
C LYS A 239 8.28 17.46 -9.20
N GLU A 240 8.19 18.75 -8.81
CA GLU A 240 8.93 19.83 -9.48
C GLU A 240 10.42 19.82 -9.12
N THR A 241 10.82 19.06 -8.09
CA THR A 241 12.23 18.97 -7.66
C THR A 241 13.08 18.02 -8.50
N GLY A 242 12.46 17.12 -9.28
CA GLY A 242 13.15 16.07 -10.05
C GLY A 242 13.73 14.93 -9.20
N CYS A 243 13.48 14.91 -7.88
CA CYS A 243 13.92 13.83 -7.01
C CYS A 243 13.04 12.58 -7.18
N LYS A 244 13.62 11.39 -6.98
CA LYS A 244 12.82 10.16 -6.85
C LYS A 244 11.90 10.26 -5.65
N MET A 245 10.66 9.79 -5.81
CA MET A 245 9.67 9.86 -4.75
C MET A 245 9.16 8.49 -4.34
N ARG A 246 9.18 8.22 -3.03
CA ARG A 246 8.56 7.05 -2.43
C ARG A 246 7.55 7.43 -1.36
N THR A 247 6.53 6.60 -1.20
CA THR A 247 5.47 6.81 -0.20
C THR A 247 5.21 5.54 0.60
N LEU A 248 4.72 5.72 1.83
CA LEU A 248 4.15 4.62 2.59
C LEU A 248 2.73 4.33 2.12
N PRO A 249 2.29 3.05 2.14
CA PRO A 249 0.88 2.72 2.02
C PRO A 249 0.02 3.48 3.05
N GLY A 250 -1.24 3.77 2.71
CA GLY A 250 -2.17 4.40 3.65
C GLY A 250 -2.38 3.59 4.93
N MET A 251 -2.80 4.23 6.02
CA MET A 251 -2.99 3.57 7.33
C MET A 251 -3.83 2.30 7.27
N TYR A 252 -4.88 2.30 6.44
CA TYR A 252 -5.76 1.13 6.24
C TYR A 252 -5.10 -0.05 5.49
N GLN A 253 -3.99 0.19 4.79
CA GLN A 253 -3.20 -0.84 4.08
C GLN A 253 -2.06 -1.38 4.96
N LEU A 254 -1.76 -0.73 6.07
CA LEU A 254 -0.74 -1.15 7.03
C LEU A 254 -1.35 -2.17 8.00
N ILE A 255 -1.33 -3.45 7.62
CA ILE A 255 -1.74 -4.54 8.51
C ILE A 255 -0.86 -4.47 9.77
N ASN A 256 -1.48 -4.33 10.95
CA ASN A 256 -0.85 -4.15 12.26
C ASN A 256 -0.09 -2.82 12.48
N GLY A 257 -0.24 -1.80 11.63
CA GLY A 257 0.41 -0.51 11.82
C GLY A 257 1.94 -0.49 11.70
N ASP A 258 2.56 -1.59 11.24
CA ASP A 258 4.01 -1.69 11.11
C ASP A 258 4.51 -0.86 9.92
N VAL A 259 5.24 0.20 10.22
CA VAL A 259 5.94 1.04 9.25
C VAL A 259 7.36 0.53 9.06
N SER A 260 7.75 0.25 7.80
CA SER A 260 9.06 -0.27 7.45
C SER A 260 9.51 0.29 6.09
N VAL A 261 10.82 0.44 5.88
CA VAL A 261 11.41 0.84 4.60
C VAL A 261 11.08 -0.18 3.50
N ALA A 262 10.94 -1.46 3.84
CA ALA A 262 10.54 -2.50 2.90
C ALA A 262 9.11 -2.31 2.35
N LYS A 263 8.27 -1.52 3.02
CA LYS A 263 6.91 -1.18 2.59
C LYS A 263 6.84 0.11 1.78
N LEU A 264 7.95 0.82 1.60
CA LEU A 264 8.00 1.98 0.72
C LEU A 264 7.76 1.54 -0.72
N LYS A 265 6.83 2.21 -1.39
CA LYS A 265 6.56 2.05 -2.81
C LYS A 265 6.86 3.37 -3.54
N GLU A 266 7.12 3.29 -4.82
CA GLU A 266 7.20 4.49 -5.65
C GLU A 266 5.85 5.21 -5.62
N VAL A 267 5.89 6.55 -5.72
CA VAL A 267 4.66 7.35 -5.86
C VAL A 267 4.05 7.02 -7.21
N GLU A 268 2.82 6.55 -7.19
CA GLU A 268 2.08 6.23 -8.39
C GLU A 268 1.26 7.44 -8.87
N ILE A 269 0.84 7.40 -10.13
CA ILE A 269 0.04 8.48 -10.71
C ILE A 269 -1.30 8.66 -9.99
N GLU A 270 -1.82 7.59 -9.40
CA GLU A 270 -3.02 7.57 -8.57
C GLU A 270 -2.91 8.51 -7.38
N ASP A 271 -1.71 8.59 -6.79
CA ASP A 271 -1.42 9.47 -5.65
C ASP A 271 -1.51 10.96 -6.03
N LEU A 272 -1.27 11.31 -7.30
CA LEU A 272 -1.36 12.68 -7.84
C LEU A 272 -2.77 13.09 -8.25
N LEU A 273 -3.68 12.15 -8.49
CA LEU A 273 -5.06 12.49 -8.87
C LEU A 273 -5.85 13.09 -7.72
N GLY A 274 -5.44 12.81 -6.48
CA GLY A 274 -6.02 13.42 -5.29
C GLY A 274 -7.50 13.06 -5.07
N ARG A 275 -7.91 11.84 -5.46
CA ARG A 275 -9.27 11.35 -5.23
C ARG A 275 -9.37 10.74 -3.83
N ASP A 276 -10.40 11.14 -3.11
CA ASP A 276 -10.69 10.53 -1.81
C ASP A 276 -11.15 9.07 -1.97
N PRO A 277 -10.76 8.19 -1.04
CA PRO A 277 -11.30 6.83 -1.01
C PRO A 277 -12.83 6.88 -0.96
N ILE A 278 -13.47 6.09 -1.82
CA ILE A 278 -14.93 6.04 -1.87
C ILE A 278 -15.46 5.33 -0.63
N GLU A 279 -16.37 5.99 0.08
CA GLU A 279 -17.19 5.36 1.11
C GLU A 279 -18.27 4.49 0.45
N ILE A 280 -18.13 3.18 0.58
CA ILE A 280 -19.13 2.22 0.12
C ILE A 280 -20.01 1.87 1.30
N ASN A 281 -21.31 1.72 1.06
CA ASN A 281 -22.18 1.07 2.04
C ASN A 281 -21.87 -0.45 2.06
N THR A 282 -20.89 -0.80 2.89
CA THR A 282 -20.36 -2.16 3.01
C THR A 282 -21.45 -3.15 3.42
N GLU A 283 -22.44 -2.74 4.24
CA GLU A 283 -23.53 -3.60 4.68
C GLU A 283 -24.47 -4.00 3.53
N GLU A 284 -24.83 -3.07 2.64
CA GLU A 284 -25.68 -3.37 1.48
C GLU A 284 -24.99 -4.35 0.53
N VAL A 285 -23.68 -4.14 0.26
CA VAL A 285 -22.89 -5.03 -0.58
C VAL A 285 -22.69 -6.40 0.09
N LEU A 286 -22.42 -6.44 1.40
CA LEU A 286 -22.30 -7.68 2.18
C LEU A 286 -23.57 -8.52 2.10
N ASN A 287 -24.73 -7.92 2.35
CA ASN A 287 -26.03 -8.61 2.33
C ASN A 287 -26.39 -9.14 0.92
N TYR A 288 -25.93 -8.47 -0.12
CA TYR A 288 -26.19 -8.84 -1.51
C TYR A 288 -25.37 -10.05 -1.98
N VAL A 289 -24.09 -10.12 -1.61
CA VAL A 289 -23.13 -11.13 -2.11
C VAL A 289 -22.99 -12.33 -1.16
N LYS A 290 -23.17 -12.09 0.14
CA LYS A 290 -22.98 -13.11 1.18
C LYS A 290 -23.86 -14.34 0.93
N ASP A 291 -23.27 -15.51 1.12
CA ASP A 291 -23.91 -16.83 0.96
C ASP A 291 -24.49 -17.09 -0.45
N LYS A 292 -24.11 -16.29 -1.45
CA LYS A 292 -24.50 -16.44 -2.86
C LYS A 292 -23.42 -17.14 -3.69
N VAL A 293 -23.84 -17.85 -4.72
CA VAL A 293 -22.96 -18.33 -5.78
C VAL A 293 -22.78 -17.21 -6.79
N VAL A 294 -21.56 -16.72 -6.92
CA VAL A 294 -21.23 -15.58 -7.80
C VAL A 294 -20.34 -16.03 -8.94
N LEU A 295 -20.71 -15.69 -10.16
CA LEU A 295 -19.94 -15.96 -11.37
C LEU A 295 -19.40 -14.67 -11.98
N VAL A 296 -18.11 -14.64 -12.26
CA VAL A 296 -17.44 -13.53 -12.93
C VAL A 296 -16.85 -14.00 -14.25
N THR A 297 -17.35 -13.47 -15.37
CA THR A 297 -16.75 -13.73 -16.70
C THR A 297 -15.67 -12.68 -16.99
N GLY A 298 -14.60 -13.07 -17.67
CA GLY A 298 -13.43 -12.20 -17.83
C GLY A 298 -12.71 -11.94 -16.51
N GLY A 299 -12.76 -12.91 -15.58
CA GLY A 299 -12.27 -12.77 -14.21
C GLY A 299 -10.75 -12.67 -14.08
N GLY A 300 -9.98 -12.99 -15.12
CA GLY A 300 -8.54 -12.73 -15.20
C GLY A 300 -8.19 -11.32 -15.72
N GLY A 301 -9.16 -10.57 -16.24
CA GLY A 301 -8.96 -9.20 -16.71
C GLY A 301 -8.83 -8.20 -15.55
N SER A 302 -8.42 -6.96 -15.84
CA SER A 302 -8.18 -5.92 -14.82
C SER A 302 -9.40 -5.63 -13.94
N ILE A 303 -10.60 -5.51 -14.53
CA ILE A 303 -11.85 -5.29 -13.77
C ILE A 303 -12.33 -6.60 -13.15
N GLY A 304 -12.31 -7.71 -13.91
CA GLY A 304 -12.79 -9.00 -13.44
C GLY A 304 -11.99 -9.54 -12.24
N SER A 305 -10.67 -9.41 -12.26
CA SER A 305 -9.82 -9.85 -11.15
C SER A 305 -10.07 -9.04 -9.86
N GLU A 306 -10.30 -7.73 -10.00
CA GLU A 306 -10.64 -6.90 -8.84
C GLU A 306 -12.06 -7.18 -8.34
N LEU A 307 -13.03 -7.45 -9.22
CA LEU A 307 -14.35 -7.97 -8.81
C LEU A 307 -14.17 -9.24 -7.97
N CYS A 308 -13.36 -10.19 -8.44
CA CYS A 308 -13.08 -11.43 -7.71
C CYS A 308 -12.44 -11.16 -6.34
N ARG A 309 -11.49 -10.22 -6.24
CA ARG A 309 -10.83 -9.85 -4.96
C ARG A 309 -11.83 -9.29 -3.96
N GLN A 310 -12.66 -8.34 -4.39
CA GLN A 310 -13.63 -7.70 -3.50
C GLN A 310 -14.76 -8.67 -3.12
N ILE A 311 -15.32 -9.42 -4.08
CA ILE A 311 -16.35 -10.44 -3.82
C ILE A 311 -15.83 -11.49 -2.82
N ALA A 312 -14.59 -11.96 -2.97
CA ALA A 312 -13.99 -12.93 -2.04
C ALA A 312 -13.95 -12.40 -0.58
N GLY A 313 -13.76 -11.09 -0.40
CA GLY A 313 -13.79 -10.43 0.91
C GLY A 313 -15.20 -10.38 1.55
N HIS A 314 -16.27 -10.55 0.76
CA HIS A 314 -17.65 -10.49 1.20
C HIS A 314 -18.31 -11.86 1.45
N GLN A 315 -17.52 -12.91 1.65
CA GLN A 315 -17.97 -14.25 2.05
C GLN A 315 -19.06 -14.85 1.13
N PRO A 316 -18.85 -14.94 -0.19
CA PRO A 316 -19.77 -15.65 -1.06
C PRO A 316 -19.81 -17.14 -0.68
N LYS A 317 -20.93 -17.82 -0.98
CA LYS A 317 -21.03 -19.28 -0.84
C LYS A 317 -20.01 -19.97 -1.76
N GLN A 318 -19.89 -19.49 -3.00
CA GLN A 318 -18.93 -19.96 -3.99
C GLN A 318 -18.61 -18.83 -4.96
N LEU A 319 -17.34 -18.69 -5.35
CA LEU A 319 -16.88 -17.78 -6.40
C LEU A 319 -16.43 -18.57 -7.61
N ILE A 320 -17.03 -18.28 -8.79
CA ILE A 320 -16.72 -18.93 -10.04
C ILE A 320 -16.10 -17.92 -10.98
N ILE A 321 -14.88 -18.19 -11.42
CA ILE A 321 -14.13 -17.37 -12.37
C ILE A 321 -14.18 -18.08 -13.73
N VAL A 322 -14.61 -17.35 -14.77
CA VAL A 322 -14.58 -17.81 -16.16
C VAL A 322 -13.72 -16.87 -16.97
N ASP A 323 -12.67 -17.38 -17.56
CA ASP A 323 -11.81 -16.60 -18.47
C ASP A 323 -11.35 -17.45 -19.64
N ILE A 324 -11.01 -16.83 -20.76
CA ILE A 324 -10.44 -17.52 -21.93
C ILE A 324 -8.90 -17.62 -21.81
N TYR A 325 -8.27 -16.68 -21.06
CA TYR A 325 -6.82 -16.60 -20.91
C TYR A 325 -6.36 -17.24 -19.59
N GLU A 326 -5.77 -18.43 -19.71
CA GLU A 326 -5.41 -19.29 -18.56
C GLU A 326 -4.42 -18.63 -17.60
N ASN A 327 -3.41 -17.89 -18.10
CA ASN A 327 -2.37 -17.34 -17.24
C ASN A 327 -2.94 -16.34 -16.24
N ASN A 328 -3.74 -15.37 -16.69
CA ASN A 328 -4.37 -14.41 -15.82
C ASN A 328 -5.37 -15.07 -14.86
N ALA A 329 -6.11 -16.09 -15.33
CA ALA A 329 -7.02 -16.87 -14.49
C ALA A 329 -6.25 -17.62 -13.39
N TYR A 330 -5.09 -18.17 -13.70
CA TYR A 330 -4.22 -18.86 -12.76
C TYR A 330 -3.62 -17.88 -11.72
N GLU A 331 -3.16 -16.70 -12.16
CA GLU A 331 -2.61 -15.69 -11.25
C GLU A 331 -3.63 -15.27 -10.18
N ILE A 332 -4.85 -14.91 -10.58
CA ILE A 332 -5.90 -14.53 -9.61
C ILE A 332 -6.31 -15.72 -8.74
N GLN A 333 -6.32 -16.95 -9.25
CA GLN A 333 -6.58 -18.15 -8.46
C GLN A 333 -5.56 -18.29 -7.33
N GLN A 334 -4.25 -18.20 -7.65
CA GLN A 334 -3.18 -18.36 -6.66
C GLN A 334 -3.22 -17.23 -5.60
N GLU A 335 -3.57 -16.03 -6.00
CA GLU A 335 -3.74 -14.92 -5.08
C GLU A 335 -4.89 -15.18 -4.09
N LEU A 336 -6.07 -15.56 -4.61
CA LEU A 336 -7.27 -15.76 -3.79
C LEU A 336 -7.16 -16.96 -2.85
N ILE A 337 -6.60 -18.09 -3.30
CA ILE A 337 -6.37 -19.28 -2.45
C ILE A 337 -5.46 -18.92 -1.26
N ARG A 338 -4.41 -18.13 -1.51
CA ARG A 338 -3.48 -17.72 -0.46
C ARG A 338 -4.12 -16.75 0.54
N LYS A 339 -4.93 -15.80 0.03
CA LYS A 339 -5.54 -14.76 0.86
C LYS A 339 -6.80 -15.23 1.59
N TYR A 340 -7.57 -16.12 0.97
CA TYR A 340 -8.84 -16.64 1.47
C TYR A 340 -8.86 -18.19 1.41
N PRO A 341 -8.14 -18.89 2.31
CA PRO A 341 -7.98 -20.36 2.24
C PRO A 341 -9.30 -21.15 2.38
N THR A 342 -10.35 -20.54 2.91
CA THR A 342 -11.66 -21.18 3.13
C THR A 342 -12.68 -20.86 2.03
N LEU A 343 -12.29 -20.06 1.03
CA LEU A 343 -13.16 -19.70 -0.09
C LEU A 343 -13.41 -20.91 -0.99
N ASP A 344 -14.66 -21.25 -1.26
CA ASP A 344 -15.00 -22.20 -2.32
C ASP A 344 -14.83 -21.50 -3.68
N LEU A 345 -13.66 -21.71 -4.28
CA LEU A 345 -13.21 -21.06 -5.51
C LEU A 345 -13.14 -22.06 -6.65
N VAL A 346 -13.86 -21.76 -7.73
CA VAL A 346 -13.82 -22.51 -8.98
C VAL A 346 -13.29 -21.62 -10.10
N VAL A 347 -12.26 -22.08 -10.82
CA VAL A 347 -11.70 -21.35 -11.97
C VAL A 347 -11.84 -22.22 -13.23
N LEU A 348 -12.48 -21.67 -14.25
CA LEU A 348 -12.83 -22.37 -15.48
C LEU A 348 -12.30 -21.62 -16.69
N ILE A 349 -11.58 -22.34 -17.56
CA ILE A 349 -11.17 -21.78 -18.84
C ILE A 349 -12.28 -22.05 -19.86
N ALA A 350 -12.89 -20.95 -20.32
CA ALA A 350 -13.97 -20.99 -21.31
C ALA A 350 -14.13 -19.66 -22.02
N SER A 351 -14.55 -19.74 -23.29
CA SER A 351 -14.97 -18.57 -24.06
C SER A 351 -16.48 -18.33 -23.88
N VAL A 352 -16.86 -17.08 -23.62
CA VAL A 352 -18.29 -16.68 -23.60
C VAL A 352 -18.98 -16.84 -24.94
N ARG A 353 -18.22 -17.05 -26.02
CA ARG A 353 -18.72 -17.34 -27.38
C ARG A 353 -19.23 -18.78 -27.55
N ASN A 354 -18.83 -19.70 -26.65
CA ASN A 354 -19.21 -21.10 -26.72
C ASN A 354 -20.50 -21.32 -25.91
N THR A 355 -21.63 -21.44 -26.61
CA THR A 355 -22.96 -21.61 -26.03
C THR A 355 -23.05 -22.85 -25.14
N GLU A 356 -22.62 -24.01 -25.64
CA GLU A 356 -22.72 -25.29 -24.94
C GLU A 356 -21.91 -25.27 -23.64
N ARG A 357 -20.70 -24.69 -23.70
CA ARG A 357 -19.82 -24.59 -22.52
C ARG A 357 -20.41 -23.62 -21.46
N ILE A 358 -20.92 -22.48 -21.89
CA ILE A 358 -21.57 -21.53 -20.97
C ILE A 358 -22.82 -22.14 -20.36
N GLU A 359 -23.69 -22.79 -21.14
CA GLU A 359 -24.85 -23.50 -20.61
C GLU A 359 -24.47 -24.59 -19.61
N ASP A 360 -23.43 -25.40 -19.88
CA ASP A 360 -22.96 -26.44 -18.94
C ASP A 360 -22.50 -25.83 -17.61
N ILE A 361 -21.76 -24.70 -17.67
CA ILE A 361 -21.33 -23.98 -16.47
C ILE A 361 -22.54 -23.51 -15.65
N PHE A 362 -23.51 -22.84 -16.26
CA PHE A 362 -24.71 -22.37 -15.56
C PHE A 362 -25.57 -23.52 -15.03
N ARG A 363 -25.72 -24.58 -15.78
CA ARG A 363 -26.44 -25.79 -15.36
C ARG A 363 -25.81 -26.43 -14.13
N ARG A 364 -24.47 -26.53 -14.09
CA ARG A 364 -23.71 -27.20 -13.03
C ARG A 364 -23.66 -26.38 -11.75
N TYR A 365 -23.37 -25.11 -11.86
CA TYR A 365 -23.06 -24.25 -10.69
C TYR A 365 -24.23 -23.39 -10.23
N ARG A 366 -25.25 -23.17 -11.05
CA ARG A 366 -26.44 -22.39 -10.71
C ARG A 366 -26.12 -21.07 -10.02
N PRO A 367 -25.38 -20.14 -10.68
CA PRO A 367 -25.02 -18.88 -10.06
C PRO A 367 -26.26 -18.03 -9.71
N ASN A 368 -26.23 -17.39 -8.54
CA ASN A 368 -27.25 -16.41 -8.14
C ASN A 368 -26.97 -15.05 -8.78
N ILE A 369 -25.68 -14.69 -8.89
CA ILE A 369 -25.24 -13.38 -9.37
C ILE A 369 -24.20 -13.60 -10.45
N VAL A 370 -24.31 -12.82 -11.54
CA VAL A 370 -23.34 -12.81 -12.63
C VAL A 370 -22.80 -11.41 -12.84
N TYR A 371 -21.47 -11.27 -12.81
CA TYR A 371 -20.76 -10.08 -13.29
C TYR A 371 -20.11 -10.40 -14.63
N HIS A 372 -20.60 -9.75 -15.70
CA HIS A 372 -20.13 -10.00 -17.05
C HIS A 372 -19.12 -8.95 -17.48
N ALA A 373 -17.81 -9.25 -17.27
CA ALA A 373 -16.70 -8.37 -17.62
C ALA A 373 -15.89 -8.86 -18.83
N ALA A 374 -16.25 -9.99 -19.42
CA ALA A 374 -15.60 -10.53 -20.62
C ALA A 374 -15.94 -9.67 -21.85
N ALA A 375 -14.94 -8.97 -22.41
CA ALA A 375 -15.10 -8.19 -23.62
C ALA A 375 -13.75 -7.87 -24.28
N HIS A 376 -13.74 -7.67 -25.60
CA HIS A 376 -12.66 -7.03 -26.33
C HIS A 376 -12.80 -5.52 -26.20
N LYS A 377 -11.76 -4.79 -25.75
CA LYS A 377 -11.82 -3.36 -25.40
C LYS A 377 -10.92 -2.44 -26.24
N HIS A 378 -9.96 -2.99 -26.97
CA HIS A 378 -8.99 -2.18 -27.71
C HIS A 378 -9.60 -1.64 -29.01
N VAL A 379 -9.87 -0.33 -29.03
CA VAL A 379 -10.51 0.34 -30.16
C VAL A 379 -9.76 0.06 -31.47
N PRO A 380 -8.43 0.28 -31.61
CA PRO A 380 -7.76 0.06 -32.90
C PRO A 380 -7.85 -1.38 -33.41
N LEU A 381 -7.80 -2.38 -32.49
CA LEU A 381 -7.90 -3.78 -32.89
C LEU A 381 -9.31 -4.16 -33.32
N MET A 382 -10.33 -3.59 -32.70
CA MET A 382 -11.72 -3.84 -33.07
C MET A 382 -12.11 -3.10 -34.35
N GLU A 383 -11.43 -2.02 -34.69
CA GLU A 383 -11.56 -1.41 -35.99
C GLU A 383 -11.00 -2.27 -37.13
N VAL A 384 -9.91 -2.98 -36.88
CA VAL A 384 -9.32 -3.93 -37.86
C VAL A 384 -10.11 -5.24 -37.91
N SER A 385 -10.72 -5.65 -36.79
CA SER A 385 -11.43 -6.93 -36.65
C SER A 385 -12.86 -6.73 -36.12
N PRO A 386 -13.74 -6.06 -36.89
CA PRO A 386 -15.09 -5.72 -36.42
C PRO A 386 -15.96 -6.96 -36.15
N ASN A 387 -15.80 -8.02 -36.95
CA ASN A 387 -16.50 -9.28 -36.76
C ASN A 387 -16.24 -9.88 -35.38
N GLU A 388 -14.97 -9.83 -34.91
CA GLU A 388 -14.59 -10.33 -33.59
C GLU A 388 -15.20 -9.52 -32.43
N ALA A 389 -15.35 -8.19 -32.60
CA ALA A 389 -16.06 -7.37 -31.62
C ALA A 389 -17.53 -7.83 -31.48
N ILE A 390 -18.21 -8.11 -32.59
CA ILE A 390 -19.60 -8.56 -32.59
C ILE A 390 -19.71 -9.97 -32.00
N LYS A 391 -18.91 -10.92 -32.47
CA LYS A 391 -18.90 -12.30 -31.95
C LYS A 391 -18.66 -12.36 -30.44
N ASN A 392 -17.65 -11.63 -29.97
CA ASN A 392 -17.25 -11.72 -28.56
C ASN A 392 -18.10 -10.85 -27.65
N ASN A 393 -18.25 -9.55 -27.99
CA ASN A 393 -18.93 -8.63 -27.10
C ASN A 393 -20.44 -8.84 -27.15
N VAL A 394 -21.05 -8.76 -28.35
CA VAL A 394 -22.51 -8.83 -28.50
C VAL A 394 -23.02 -10.24 -28.25
N PHE A 395 -22.53 -11.23 -28.99
CA PHE A 395 -23.03 -12.60 -28.86
C PHE A 395 -22.50 -13.31 -27.62
N GLY A 396 -21.32 -12.98 -27.15
CA GLY A 396 -20.83 -13.43 -25.84
C GLY A 396 -21.75 -12.97 -24.71
N THR A 397 -22.16 -11.70 -24.71
CA THR A 397 -23.14 -11.15 -23.76
C THR A 397 -24.51 -11.82 -23.91
N TYR A 398 -25.02 -11.92 -25.15
CA TYR A 398 -26.35 -12.50 -25.42
C TYR A 398 -26.46 -13.95 -24.94
N ARG A 399 -25.48 -14.81 -25.27
CA ARG A 399 -25.45 -16.20 -24.83
C ARG A 399 -25.32 -16.37 -23.32
N THR A 400 -24.50 -15.52 -22.70
CA THR A 400 -24.35 -15.52 -21.24
C THR A 400 -25.65 -15.08 -20.56
N ALA A 401 -26.33 -14.06 -21.13
CA ALA A 401 -27.61 -13.59 -20.64
C ALA A 401 -28.75 -14.63 -20.83
N GLN A 402 -28.79 -15.33 -21.97
CA GLN A 402 -29.73 -16.43 -22.20
C GLN A 402 -29.52 -17.57 -21.20
N ALA A 403 -28.26 -17.93 -20.90
CA ALA A 403 -27.97 -18.92 -19.88
C ALA A 403 -28.39 -18.43 -18.48
N ALA A 404 -28.19 -17.14 -18.17
CA ALA A 404 -28.62 -16.55 -16.90
C ALA A 404 -30.14 -16.64 -16.71
N ASP A 405 -30.91 -16.28 -17.72
CA ASP A 405 -32.38 -16.41 -17.72
C ASP A 405 -32.81 -17.87 -17.57
N LYS A 406 -32.31 -18.77 -18.43
CA LYS A 406 -32.64 -20.21 -18.45
C LYS A 406 -32.38 -20.90 -17.12
N TYR A 407 -31.35 -20.50 -16.38
CA TYR A 407 -30.93 -21.14 -15.13
C TYR A 407 -31.29 -20.34 -13.86
N GLY A 408 -32.11 -19.29 -14.00
CA GLY A 408 -32.74 -18.58 -12.87
C GLY A 408 -31.75 -17.74 -12.07
N VAL A 409 -30.84 -17.05 -12.71
CA VAL A 409 -29.95 -16.06 -12.09
C VAL A 409 -30.79 -14.92 -11.51
N GLU A 410 -30.51 -14.50 -10.27
CA GLU A 410 -31.23 -13.39 -9.63
C GLU A 410 -30.84 -12.05 -10.26
N LYS A 411 -29.54 -11.82 -10.47
CA LYS A 411 -29.02 -10.57 -11.01
C LYS A 411 -27.88 -10.79 -11.99
N PHE A 412 -27.91 -10.05 -13.09
CA PHE A 412 -26.88 -10.02 -14.12
C PHE A 412 -26.39 -8.58 -14.31
N VAL A 413 -25.11 -8.34 -14.03
CA VAL A 413 -24.47 -7.03 -14.12
C VAL A 413 -23.49 -7.01 -15.27
N LEU A 414 -23.81 -6.26 -16.33
CA LEU A 414 -22.93 -6.03 -17.49
C LEU A 414 -21.95 -4.89 -17.17
N ILE A 415 -20.67 -5.14 -17.31
CA ILE A 415 -19.66 -4.07 -17.32
C ILE A 415 -19.70 -3.37 -18.67
N SER A 416 -20.05 -2.09 -18.69
CA SER A 416 -20.12 -1.24 -19.88
C SER A 416 -19.09 -0.09 -19.81
N THR A 417 -19.17 0.86 -20.73
CA THR A 417 -18.19 1.93 -20.89
C THR A 417 -18.85 3.22 -21.36
N ASP A 418 -18.21 4.37 -21.09
CA ASP A 418 -18.51 5.68 -21.65
C ASP A 418 -18.55 5.67 -23.21
N LYS A 419 -17.74 4.83 -23.85
CA LYS A 419 -17.65 4.71 -25.31
C LYS A 419 -18.88 4.11 -25.98
N ALA A 420 -19.82 3.55 -25.18
CA ALA A 420 -21.13 3.11 -25.65
C ALA A 420 -22.09 4.30 -25.92
N VAL A 421 -21.74 5.50 -25.47
CA VAL A 421 -22.49 6.73 -25.67
C VAL A 421 -22.05 7.38 -26.99
N ASN A 422 -22.98 7.62 -27.91
CA ASN A 422 -22.68 8.17 -29.24
C ASN A 422 -21.42 7.58 -29.88
N PRO A 423 -21.38 6.26 -30.12
CA PRO A 423 -20.13 5.55 -30.43
C PRO A 423 -19.56 6.03 -31.79
N THR A 424 -18.25 6.31 -31.80
CA THR A 424 -17.49 6.66 -33.01
C THR A 424 -16.66 5.47 -33.51
N ASN A 425 -16.70 4.34 -32.81
CA ASN A 425 -15.92 3.17 -33.12
C ASN A 425 -16.71 1.87 -32.88
N VAL A 426 -16.27 0.80 -33.54
CA VAL A 426 -16.90 -0.52 -33.48
C VAL A 426 -16.97 -1.08 -32.05
N MET A 427 -15.91 -0.89 -31.25
CA MET A 427 -15.89 -1.38 -29.87
C MET A 427 -17.00 -0.71 -29.05
N GLY A 428 -17.11 0.61 -29.10
CA GLY A 428 -18.17 1.37 -28.43
C GLY A 428 -19.57 0.96 -28.89
N ALA A 429 -19.76 0.83 -30.21
CA ALA A 429 -21.02 0.37 -30.80
C ALA A 429 -21.38 -1.05 -30.36
N SER A 430 -20.41 -1.97 -30.31
CA SER A 430 -20.63 -3.33 -29.79
C SER A 430 -21.09 -3.33 -28.32
N LYS A 431 -20.53 -2.44 -27.48
CA LYS A 431 -20.94 -2.29 -26.09
C LYS A 431 -22.34 -1.67 -25.96
N ARG A 432 -22.69 -0.72 -26.82
CA ARG A 432 -24.08 -0.21 -26.92
C ARG A 432 -25.06 -1.33 -27.24
N MET A 433 -24.75 -2.19 -28.22
CA MET A 433 -25.56 -3.35 -28.54
C MET A 433 -25.67 -4.33 -27.35
N CYS A 434 -24.60 -4.53 -26.56
CA CYS A 434 -24.66 -5.32 -25.33
C CYS A 434 -25.68 -4.74 -24.32
N GLU A 435 -25.73 -3.41 -24.15
CA GLU A 435 -26.71 -2.73 -23.32
C GLU A 435 -28.13 -2.95 -23.82
N MET A 436 -28.35 -2.89 -25.14
CA MET A 436 -29.65 -3.21 -25.76
C MET A 436 -30.04 -4.68 -25.54
N VAL A 437 -29.09 -5.61 -25.69
CA VAL A 437 -29.31 -7.04 -25.42
C VAL A 437 -29.81 -7.27 -24.00
N ILE A 438 -29.12 -6.73 -22.98
CA ILE A 438 -29.54 -6.96 -21.60
C ILE A 438 -30.88 -6.27 -21.26
N GLN A 439 -31.18 -5.15 -21.86
CA GLN A 439 -32.49 -4.49 -21.69
C GLN A 439 -33.62 -5.27 -22.35
N MET A 440 -33.42 -5.84 -23.55
CA MET A 440 -34.36 -6.76 -24.19
C MET A 440 -34.57 -8.01 -23.31
N MET A 441 -33.48 -8.58 -22.79
CA MET A 441 -33.57 -9.76 -21.89
C MET A 441 -34.32 -9.42 -20.61
N ASN A 442 -34.07 -8.26 -20.01
CA ASN A 442 -34.78 -7.83 -18.78
C ASN A 442 -36.30 -7.73 -18.96
N ARG A 443 -36.77 -7.31 -20.15
CA ARG A 443 -38.21 -7.22 -20.43
C ARG A 443 -38.90 -8.59 -20.52
N LYS A 444 -38.15 -9.66 -20.77
CA LYS A 444 -38.68 -11.03 -20.99
C LYS A 444 -38.36 -12.01 -19.87
N SER A 445 -37.51 -11.64 -18.91
CA SER A 445 -36.95 -12.53 -17.90
C SER A 445 -37.33 -12.11 -16.49
N GLN A 446 -37.20 -13.05 -15.54
CA GLN A 446 -37.26 -12.76 -14.11
C GLN A 446 -35.90 -12.36 -13.54
N THR A 447 -34.82 -12.52 -14.29
CA THR A 447 -33.49 -12.08 -13.93
C THR A 447 -33.41 -10.55 -14.04
N ASN A 448 -32.88 -9.88 -13.01
CA ASN A 448 -32.63 -8.44 -13.05
C ASN A 448 -31.35 -8.16 -13.85
N PHE A 449 -31.50 -7.77 -15.10
CA PHE A 449 -30.39 -7.40 -15.97
C PHE A 449 -30.11 -5.90 -15.88
N VAL A 450 -28.86 -5.52 -15.62
CA VAL A 450 -28.42 -4.13 -15.52
C VAL A 450 -27.05 -3.94 -16.18
N ALA A 451 -26.74 -2.71 -16.59
CA ALA A 451 -25.42 -2.31 -17.05
C ALA A 451 -24.82 -1.25 -16.14
N VAL A 452 -23.48 -1.22 -16.06
CA VAL A 452 -22.75 -0.17 -15.35
C VAL A 452 -21.74 0.43 -16.29
N ARG A 453 -21.89 1.72 -16.60
CA ARG A 453 -20.98 2.53 -17.43
C ARG A 453 -19.99 3.27 -16.55
N PHE A 454 -18.74 3.24 -16.94
CA PHE A 454 -17.68 4.11 -16.41
C PHE A 454 -16.64 4.39 -17.48
N GLY A 455 -15.82 5.42 -17.26
CA GLY A 455 -14.75 5.84 -18.17
C GLY A 455 -13.49 5.00 -18.03
N ASN A 456 -12.32 5.63 -18.21
CA ASN A 456 -11.07 4.88 -18.14
C ASN A 456 -10.71 4.57 -16.68
N VAL A 457 -10.06 3.43 -16.50
CA VAL A 457 -9.49 3.04 -15.20
C VAL A 457 -7.97 3.04 -15.28
N LEU A 458 -7.33 3.53 -14.20
CA LEU A 458 -5.89 3.65 -14.11
C LEU A 458 -5.21 2.29 -14.06
N GLY A 459 -4.06 2.16 -14.72
CA GLY A 459 -3.23 0.97 -14.63
C GLY A 459 -3.80 -0.31 -15.25
N SER A 460 -4.94 -0.25 -15.98
CA SER A 460 -5.49 -1.43 -16.65
C SER A 460 -4.59 -1.91 -17.80
N ASN A 461 -4.55 -3.23 -18.01
CA ASN A 461 -3.73 -3.86 -19.05
C ASN A 461 -3.97 -3.22 -20.43
N GLY A 462 -2.87 -2.82 -21.11
CA GLY A 462 -2.91 -2.17 -22.42
C GLY A 462 -3.47 -0.75 -22.41
N SER A 463 -3.62 -0.10 -21.26
CA SER A 463 -4.01 1.32 -21.15
C SER A 463 -2.80 2.26 -21.31
N VAL A 464 -3.07 3.56 -21.32
CA VAL A 464 -2.09 4.62 -21.57
C VAL A 464 -0.94 4.65 -20.53
N ILE A 465 -1.22 4.39 -19.26
CA ILE A 465 -0.22 4.45 -18.18
C ILE A 465 0.86 3.37 -18.32
N PRO A 466 0.54 2.07 -18.47
CA PRO A 466 1.54 1.05 -18.75
C PRO A 466 2.36 1.33 -20.03
N LEU A 467 1.71 1.88 -21.06
CA LEU A 467 2.41 2.28 -22.29
C LEU A 467 3.43 3.38 -22.01
N PHE A 468 3.03 4.45 -21.31
CA PHE A 468 3.93 5.55 -20.96
C PHE A 468 5.09 5.09 -20.07
N LYS A 469 4.81 4.28 -19.04
CA LYS A 469 5.87 3.69 -18.18
C LYS A 469 6.89 2.91 -19.01
N LYS A 470 6.41 2.11 -19.99
CA LYS A 470 7.29 1.36 -20.88
C LYS A 470 8.14 2.29 -21.76
N GLN A 471 7.52 3.28 -22.38
CA GLN A 471 8.21 4.26 -23.24
C GLN A 471 9.26 5.06 -22.44
N ILE A 472 8.95 5.48 -21.21
CA ILE A 472 9.90 6.16 -20.33
C ILE A 472 11.09 5.24 -19.99
N ALA A 473 10.82 3.97 -19.66
CA ALA A 473 11.87 2.99 -19.34
C ALA A 473 12.79 2.70 -20.55
N GLU A 474 12.27 2.84 -21.79
CA GLU A 474 13.01 2.68 -23.05
C GLU A 474 13.75 3.98 -23.48
N GLY A 475 13.63 5.08 -22.70
CA GLY A 475 14.28 6.38 -23.02
C GLY A 475 13.43 7.30 -23.89
N GLY A 476 12.17 7.02 -24.08
CA GLY A 476 11.21 7.82 -24.85
C GLY A 476 11.23 7.57 -26.37
N PRO A 477 10.54 8.38 -27.18
CA PRO A 477 9.61 9.42 -26.75
C PRO A 477 8.31 8.87 -26.18
N VAL A 478 7.65 9.65 -25.29
CA VAL A 478 6.28 9.35 -24.84
C VAL A 478 5.30 9.86 -25.90
N THR A 479 4.42 8.97 -26.38
CA THR A 479 3.51 9.29 -27.48
C THR A 479 2.11 9.65 -26.98
N VAL A 480 1.67 10.87 -27.25
CA VAL A 480 0.32 11.39 -26.95
C VAL A 480 -0.40 11.66 -28.27
N THR A 481 -1.68 11.34 -28.37
CA THR A 481 -2.41 11.49 -29.64
C THR A 481 -2.73 12.95 -29.97
N ASP A 482 -3.13 13.76 -28.98
CA ASP A 482 -3.40 15.18 -29.16
C ASP A 482 -3.11 15.96 -27.85
N PRO A 483 -2.57 17.18 -27.89
CA PRO A 483 -2.25 17.98 -26.69
C PRO A 483 -3.49 18.36 -25.88
N ASN A 484 -4.67 18.41 -26.48
CA ASN A 484 -5.91 18.80 -25.82
C ASN A 484 -6.83 17.64 -25.45
N ILE A 485 -6.41 16.39 -25.75
CA ILE A 485 -7.23 15.23 -25.44
C ILE A 485 -7.40 15.05 -23.94
N ILE A 486 -8.65 14.90 -23.51
CA ILE A 486 -8.99 14.66 -22.11
C ILE A 486 -9.66 13.30 -21.92
N ARG A 487 -9.45 12.72 -20.74
CA ARG A 487 -10.13 11.49 -20.30
C ARG A 487 -10.49 11.60 -18.84
N TYR A 488 -11.56 10.90 -18.49
CA TYR A 488 -11.91 10.68 -17.09
C TYR A 488 -11.17 9.45 -16.58
N PHE A 489 -10.67 9.51 -15.35
CA PHE A 489 -9.97 8.40 -14.74
C PHE A 489 -10.51 8.08 -13.35
N MET A 490 -10.54 6.78 -13.05
CA MET A 490 -10.90 6.23 -11.75
C MET A 490 -9.92 5.10 -11.42
N THR A 491 -9.67 4.80 -10.16
CA THR A 491 -8.89 3.63 -9.81
C THR A 491 -9.71 2.36 -10.04
N ILE A 492 -9.04 1.23 -10.32
CA ILE A 492 -9.75 -0.05 -10.52
C ILE A 492 -10.53 -0.47 -9.27
N PRO A 493 -9.95 -0.43 -8.04
CA PRO A 493 -10.70 -0.74 -6.82
C PRO A 493 -11.94 0.15 -6.63
N GLU A 494 -11.83 1.45 -6.89
CA GLU A 494 -12.92 2.40 -6.81
C GLU A 494 -14.06 2.05 -7.77
N ALA A 495 -13.73 1.83 -9.05
CA ALA A 495 -14.73 1.46 -10.06
C ALA A 495 -15.47 0.18 -9.70
N VAL A 496 -14.73 -0.85 -9.26
CA VAL A 496 -15.30 -2.15 -8.90
C VAL A 496 -16.18 -2.04 -7.66
N SER A 497 -15.78 -1.27 -6.67
CA SER A 497 -16.58 -1.02 -5.49
C SER A 497 -17.93 -0.39 -5.82
N LEU A 498 -17.94 0.61 -6.71
CA LEU A 498 -19.17 1.23 -7.20
C LEU A 498 -20.01 0.27 -8.08
N VAL A 499 -19.37 -0.61 -8.87
CA VAL A 499 -20.06 -1.65 -9.63
C VAL A 499 -20.78 -2.63 -8.70
N LEU A 500 -20.15 -3.08 -7.61
CA LEU A 500 -20.77 -3.95 -6.62
C LEU A 500 -21.96 -3.26 -5.97
N GLN A 501 -21.84 -1.99 -5.62
CA GLN A 501 -22.94 -1.23 -5.03
C GLN A 501 -24.06 -0.96 -6.03
N ALA A 502 -23.77 -0.67 -7.30
CA ALA A 502 -24.78 -0.57 -8.36
C ALA A 502 -25.53 -1.91 -8.53
N GLY A 503 -24.83 -3.05 -8.45
CA GLY A 503 -25.42 -4.38 -8.44
C GLY A 503 -26.38 -4.59 -7.25
N ALA A 504 -26.05 -4.07 -6.07
CA ALA A 504 -26.93 -4.10 -4.91
C ALA A 504 -28.22 -3.28 -5.16
N TYR A 505 -28.11 -2.10 -5.77
CA TYR A 505 -29.24 -1.23 -6.12
C TYR A 505 -30.11 -1.73 -7.29
N ALA A 506 -29.62 -2.67 -8.09
CA ALA A 506 -30.25 -3.15 -9.31
C ALA A 506 -31.68 -3.70 -9.05
N ARG A 507 -32.65 -3.20 -9.81
CA ARG A 507 -34.05 -3.65 -9.81
C ARG A 507 -34.46 -4.25 -11.17
N GLY A 508 -33.64 -4.05 -12.20
CA GLY A 508 -33.82 -4.58 -13.54
C GLY A 508 -34.06 -3.48 -14.60
N GLY A 509 -33.27 -3.52 -15.67
CA GLY A 509 -33.35 -2.61 -16.81
C GLY A 509 -32.56 -1.30 -16.66
N GLU A 510 -31.93 -1.06 -15.50
CA GLU A 510 -31.16 0.17 -15.29
C GLU A 510 -29.82 0.13 -16.05
N ILE A 511 -29.44 1.31 -16.53
CA ILE A 511 -28.06 1.62 -16.93
C ILE A 511 -27.50 2.56 -15.87
N PHE A 512 -26.67 2.01 -14.98
CA PHE A 512 -25.96 2.81 -14.00
C PHE A 512 -24.78 3.54 -14.65
N VAL A 513 -24.55 4.79 -14.24
CA VAL A 513 -23.45 5.63 -14.69
C VAL A 513 -22.66 6.10 -13.48
N LEU A 514 -21.36 5.79 -13.46
CA LEU A 514 -20.50 6.19 -12.38
C LEU A 514 -19.98 7.62 -12.57
N ASP A 515 -19.94 8.39 -11.48
CA ASP A 515 -19.30 9.70 -11.47
C ASP A 515 -17.79 9.55 -11.62
N MET A 516 -17.26 10.05 -12.69
CA MET A 516 -15.83 9.94 -13.00
C MET A 516 -15.00 11.09 -12.42
N GLY A 517 -15.64 12.08 -11.77
CA GLY A 517 -14.99 13.28 -11.26
C GLY A 517 -14.43 14.18 -12.35
N GLU A 518 -13.32 14.86 -12.08
CA GLU A 518 -12.72 15.83 -12.99
C GLU A 518 -11.97 15.17 -14.15
N PRO A 519 -12.07 15.74 -15.36
CA PRO A 519 -11.34 15.25 -16.53
C PRO A 519 -9.86 15.60 -16.43
N VAL A 520 -9.00 14.73 -16.97
CA VAL A 520 -7.54 14.87 -16.95
C VAL A 520 -7.02 14.95 -18.40
N LYS A 521 -6.16 15.93 -18.68
CA LYS A 521 -5.42 15.99 -19.96
C LYS A 521 -4.39 14.86 -20.01
N ILE A 522 -4.34 14.17 -21.13
CA ILE A 522 -3.38 13.06 -21.32
C ILE A 522 -1.93 13.56 -21.34
N VAL A 523 -1.69 14.77 -21.85
CA VAL A 523 -0.37 15.39 -21.84
C VAL A 523 0.11 15.69 -20.41
N ASP A 524 -0.78 16.11 -19.50
CA ASP A 524 -0.45 16.34 -18.09
C ASP A 524 -0.13 15.02 -17.39
N LEU A 525 -0.87 13.96 -17.72
CA LEU A 525 -0.60 12.61 -17.23
C LEU A 525 0.79 12.13 -17.67
N ALA A 526 1.16 12.32 -18.96
CA ALA A 526 2.48 11.98 -19.49
C ALA A 526 3.58 12.76 -18.79
N THR A 527 3.41 14.09 -18.67
CA THR A 527 4.33 15.00 -17.98
C THR A 527 4.58 14.57 -16.53
N ASN A 528 3.50 14.28 -15.81
CA ASN A 528 3.59 13.83 -14.42
C ASN A 528 4.32 12.48 -14.29
N LEU A 529 4.07 11.52 -15.19
CA LEU A 529 4.76 10.23 -15.17
C LEU A 529 6.26 10.37 -15.46
N ILE A 530 6.64 11.24 -16.41
CA ILE A 530 8.06 11.53 -16.69
C ILE A 530 8.74 12.11 -15.45
N LYS A 531 8.12 13.11 -14.80
CA LYS A 531 8.64 13.72 -13.56
C LYS A 531 8.73 12.73 -12.41
N LEU A 532 7.70 11.89 -12.19
CA LEU A 532 7.71 10.83 -11.18
C LEU A 532 8.82 9.81 -11.40
N SER A 533 9.21 9.58 -12.65
CA SER A 533 10.32 8.71 -13.02
C SER A 533 11.71 9.37 -12.85
N GLY A 534 11.75 10.63 -12.39
CA GLY A 534 12.99 11.38 -12.15
C GLY A 534 13.60 12.02 -13.40
N TYR A 535 12.81 12.16 -14.48
CA TYR A 535 13.25 12.77 -15.73
C TYR A 535 12.59 14.12 -15.96
N LYS A 536 13.22 14.96 -16.77
CA LYS A 536 12.68 16.26 -17.19
C LYS A 536 11.94 16.13 -18.52
N PRO A 537 10.63 16.49 -18.56
CA PRO A 537 9.87 16.50 -19.82
C PRO A 537 10.47 17.46 -20.84
N GLY A 538 10.67 17.00 -22.07
CA GLY A 538 11.24 17.79 -23.18
C GLY A 538 12.77 17.92 -23.20
N GLU A 539 13.45 17.64 -22.06
CA GLU A 539 14.93 17.59 -22.00
C GLU A 539 15.42 16.15 -22.07
N ASP A 540 15.01 15.31 -21.09
CA ASP A 540 15.43 13.91 -20.99
C ASP A 540 14.52 12.98 -21.78
N ILE A 541 13.18 13.23 -21.72
CA ILE A 541 12.14 12.45 -22.39
C ILE A 541 11.25 13.39 -23.19
N GLU A 542 11.23 13.22 -24.51
CA GLU A 542 10.37 13.96 -25.42
C GLU A 542 8.92 13.47 -25.36
N ILE A 543 7.95 14.39 -25.44
CA ILE A 543 6.53 14.07 -25.66
C ILE A 543 6.21 14.33 -27.13
N LYS A 544 5.88 13.27 -27.87
CA LYS A 544 5.58 13.33 -29.30
C LYS A 544 4.08 13.21 -29.56
N PHE A 545 3.52 14.14 -30.34
CA PHE A 545 2.12 14.10 -30.75
C PHE A 545 1.97 13.31 -32.06
N THR A 546 1.07 12.29 -32.05
CA THR A 546 0.92 11.34 -33.15
C THR A 546 -0.34 11.56 -34.01
N GLY A 547 -1.23 12.45 -33.60
CA GLY A 547 -2.57 12.59 -34.20
C GLY A 547 -3.58 11.59 -33.60
N LEU A 548 -4.87 11.91 -33.70
CA LEU A 548 -5.95 11.04 -33.22
C LEU A 548 -5.96 9.71 -33.99
N ARG A 549 -6.24 8.63 -33.30
CA ARG A 549 -6.41 7.30 -33.92
C ARG A 549 -7.80 7.20 -34.55
N PRO A 550 -7.97 6.34 -35.57
CA PRO A 550 -9.29 6.08 -36.13
C PRO A 550 -10.31 5.69 -35.04
N GLY A 551 -11.46 6.40 -35.01
CA GLY A 551 -12.51 6.20 -34.03
C GLY A 551 -12.25 6.77 -32.62
N GLU A 552 -11.14 7.48 -32.41
CA GLU A 552 -10.82 8.12 -31.10
C GLU A 552 -11.50 9.50 -31.01
N LYS A 553 -12.16 9.76 -29.87
CA LYS A 553 -12.79 11.07 -29.57
C LYS A 553 -11.80 11.97 -28.82
N MET A 554 -11.92 13.30 -29.06
CA MET A 554 -11.24 14.30 -28.21
C MET A 554 -11.74 14.28 -26.78
N TYR A 555 -13.05 14.12 -26.61
CA TYR A 555 -13.78 14.10 -25.33
C TYR A 555 -14.69 12.89 -25.28
N GLU A 556 -14.69 12.16 -24.18
CA GLU A 556 -15.62 11.05 -23.94
C GLU A 556 -16.86 11.56 -23.20
N GLU A 557 -18.03 11.09 -23.61
CA GLU A 557 -19.33 11.44 -23.02
C GLU A 557 -19.78 10.32 -22.09
N LEU A 558 -20.17 10.66 -20.86
CA LEU A 558 -20.70 9.67 -19.93
C LEU A 558 -22.18 9.35 -20.19
N LEU A 559 -22.90 10.27 -20.85
CA LEU A 559 -24.33 10.22 -21.10
C LEU A 559 -24.69 10.79 -22.48
N MET A 560 -25.79 10.31 -23.07
CA MET A 560 -26.49 10.98 -24.15
C MET A 560 -27.31 12.15 -23.60
N ASN A 561 -27.46 13.23 -24.37
CA ASN A 561 -28.26 14.41 -24.00
C ASN A 561 -29.72 14.04 -23.63
N GLU A 562 -30.25 12.95 -24.20
CA GLU A 562 -31.62 12.46 -23.99
C GLU A 562 -31.77 11.54 -22.77
N GLU A 563 -30.68 11.03 -22.23
CA GLU A 563 -30.67 10.03 -21.15
C GLU A 563 -30.81 10.64 -19.76
N GLY A 564 -31.36 11.74 -19.48
CA GLY A 564 -31.49 12.36 -18.15
C GLY A 564 -31.09 11.48 -16.96
N LEU A 565 -30.46 12.07 -15.94
CA LEU A 565 -29.94 11.34 -14.78
C LEU A 565 -30.91 11.31 -13.61
N LYS A 566 -31.09 10.12 -13.01
CA LYS A 566 -31.71 9.98 -11.68
C LYS A 566 -30.61 9.70 -10.65
N LYS A 567 -30.66 10.39 -9.52
CA LYS A 567 -29.73 10.16 -8.38
C LYS A 567 -30.09 8.86 -7.67
N THR A 568 -29.07 8.16 -7.17
CA THR A 568 -29.23 7.05 -6.24
C THR A 568 -28.92 7.50 -4.80
N ALA A 569 -28.96 6.57 -3.85
CA ALA A 569 -28.52 6.83 -2.48
C ALA A 569 -27.01 7.15 -2.41
N ASN A 570 -26.21 6.62 -3.33
CA ASN A 570 -24.80 6.96 -3.46
C ASN A 570 -24.60 8.10 -4.47
N LYS A 571 -23.94 9.18 -4.04
CA LYS A 571 -23.70 10.37 -4.87
C LYS A 571 -22.83 10.10 -6.12
N MET A 572 -22.07 9.01 -6.11
CA MET A 572 -21.19 8.60 -7.21
C MET A 572 -21.87 7.67 -8.22
N ILE A 573 -23.15 7.30 -8.01
CA ILE A 573 -23.90 6.37 -8.86
C ILE A 573 -25.18 7.04 -9.33
N TYR A 574 -25.33 7.17 -10.64
CA TYR A 574 -26.54 7.69 -11.29
C TYR A 574 -27.21 6.58 -12.09
N ILE A 575 -28.48 6.77 -12.42
CA ILE A 575 -29.26 5.90 -13.31
C ILE A 575 -29.63 6.71 -14.55
N GLY A 576 -29.19 6.24 -15.72
CA GLY A 576 -29.60 6.74 -17.02
C GLY A 576 -30.98 6.18 -17.42
N LYS A 577 -31.67 6.85 -18.33
CA LYS A 577 -32.92 6.32 -18.90
C LYS A 577 -32.62 5.08 -19.75
N PRO A 578 -33.53 4.09 -19.76
CA PRO A 578 -33.45 2.95 -20.66
C PRO A 578 -33.41 3.39 -22.14
N ILE A 579 -32.76 2.58 -22.97
CA ILE A 579 -32.73 2.78 -24.42
C ILE A 579 -34.11 2.38 -24.98
N GLU A 580 -34.71 3.27 -25.77
CA GLU A 580 -35.96 2.96 -26.42
C GLU A 580 -35.71 2.31 -27.80
N PHE A 581 -36.18 1.08 -27.97
CA PHE A 581 -36.13 0.33 -29.23
C PHE A 581 -37.17 -0.78 -29.22
N ASP A 582 -37.56 -1.23 -30.41
CA ASP A 582 -38.47 -2.34 -30.62
C ASP A 582 -37.72 -3.68 -30.52
N ASP A 583 -38.17 -4.57 -29.62
CA ASP A 583 -37.51 -5.86 -29.35
C ASP A 583 -37.54 -6.82 -30.54
N GLU A 584 -38.66 -6.82 -31.35
CA GLU A 584 -38.77 -7.74 -32.49
C GLU A 584 -37.87 -7.29 -33.63
N VAL A 585 -37.83 -5.96 -33.86
CA VAL A 585 -36.92 -5.38 -34.85
C VAL A 585 -35.48 -5.64 -34.48
N PHE A 586 -35.13 -5.38 -33.20
CA PHE A 586 -33.76 -5.61 -32.71
C PHE A 586 -33.37 -7.08 -32.80
N GLN A 587 -34.29 -8.03 -32.50
CA GLN A 587 -34.00 -9.45 -32.62
C GLN A 587 -33.69 -9.86 -34.06
N LYS A 588 -34.46 -9.36 -35.04
CA LYS A 588 -34.19 -9.60 -36.47
C LYS A 588 -32.84 -9.04 -36.91
N GLN A 589 -32.50 -7.86 -36.40
CA GLN A 589 -31.19 -7.23 -36.66
C GLN A 589 -30.05 -8.04 -36.03
N LEU A 590 -30.23 -8.57 -34.81
CA LEU A 590 -29.27 -9.47 -34.17
C LEU A 590 -29.06 -10.74 -35.00
N ASP A 591 -30.13 -11.36 -35.50
CA ASP A 591 -30.04 -12.58 -36.32
C ASP A 591 -29.28 -12.30 -37.65
N LYS A 592 -29.50 -11.14 -38.27
CA LYS A 592 -28.79 -10.70 -39.47
C LYS A 592 -27.30 -10.51 -39.18
N ILE A 593 -26.94 -9.66 -38.20
CA ILE A 593 -25.53 -9.37 -37.89
C ILE A 593 -24.79 -10.58 -37.35
N TYR A 594 -25.50 -11.55 -36.72
CA TYR A 594 -24.94 -12.83 -36.34
C TYR A 594 -24.39 -13.57 -37.57
N LYS A 595 -25.22 -13.73 -38.58
CA LYS A 595 -24.87 -14.42 -39.82
C LYS A 595 -23.71 -13.67 -40.51
N ASP A 596 -23.81 -12.37 -40.68
CA ASP A 596 -22.79 -11.59 -41.35
C ASP A 596 -21.44 -11.62 -40.61
N ALA A 597 -21.45 -11.61 -39.27
CA ALA A 597 -20.24 -11.72 -38.48
C ALA A 597 -19.57 -13.09 -38.59
N TYR A 598 -20.34 -14.19 -38.62
CA TYR A 598 -19.79 -15.54 -38.72
C TYR A 598 -19.41 -15.94 -40.17
N ASP A 599 -20.05 -15.35 -41.16
CA ASP A 599 -19.72 -15.47 -42.58
C ASP A 599 -18.54 -14.56 -42.99
N GLU A 600 -17.96 -13.77 -42.01
CA GLU A 600 -16.83 -12.86 -42.21
C GLU A 600 -17.08 -11.80 -43.32
N THR A 601 -18.30 -11.28 -43.40
CA THR A 601 -18.64 -10.28 -44.43
C THR A 601 -18.06 -8.89 -44.07
N ASP A 602 -17.81 -8.05 -45.12
CA ASP A 602 -17.35 -6.67 -44.95
C ASP A 602 -18.47 -5.70 -44.52
N ARG A 603 -19.73 -6.19 -44.39
CA ARG A 603 -20.93 -5.38 -44.14
C ARG A 603 -21.16 -5.04 -42.66
N ILE A 604 -20.36 -5.55 -41.77
CA ILE A 604 -20.55 -5.42 -40.32
C ILE A 604 -20.71 -3.96 -39.88
N ARG A 605 -19.99 -3.00 -40.48
CA ARG A 605 -20.12 -1.59 -40.11
C ARG A 605 -21.47 -1.00 -40.53
N GLU A 606 -21.99 -1.45 -41.63
CA GLU A 606 -23.32 -1.06 -42.12
C GLU A 606 -24.41 -1.62 -41.19
N ASP A 607 -24.32 -2.87 -40.83
CA ASP A 607 -25.23 -3.53 -39.87
C ASP A 607 -25.18 -2.86 -38.49
N ILE A 608 -23.98 -2.52 -38.00
CA ILE A 608 -23.83 -1.77 -36.74
C ILE A 608 -24.55 -0.42 -36.85
N LYS A 609 -24.43 0.30 -37.96
CA LYS A 609 -25.07 1.61 -38.16
C LYS A 609 -26.60 1.50 -38.22
N GLU A 610 -27.12 0.41 -38.79
CA GLU A 610 -28.54 0.11 -38.84
C GLU A 610 -29.10 -0.15 -37.41
N ILE A 611 -28.35 -0.87 -36.56
CA ILE A 611 -28.75 -1.23 -35.20
C ILE A 611 -28.53 -0.08 -34.22
N VAL A 612 -27.44 0.66 -34.37
CA VAL A 612 -27.05 1.78 -33.53
C VAL A 612 -26.97 3.06 -34.39
N PRO A 613 -28.10 3.78 -34.61
CA PRO A 613 -28.13 4.94 -35.49
C PRO A 613 -27.18 6.07 -35.10
N THR A 614 -26.82 6.13 -33.80
CA THR A 614 -25.86 7.10 -33.27
C THR A 614 -24.39 6.74 -33.56
N TYR A 615 -24.12 5.57 -34.14
CA TYR A 615 -22.78 5.19 -34.59
C TYR A 615 -22.35 6.02 -35.79
N GLN A 616 -21.30 6.82 -35.61
CA GLN A 616 -20.83 7.75 -36.64
C GLN A 616 -19.87 7.11 -37.66
N GLY A 617 -19.28 5.94 -37.30
CA GLY A 617 -18.26 5.29 -38.12
C GLY A 617 -16.91 6.04 -38.09
N ILE A 618 -15.94 5.50 -38.85
CA ILE A 618 -14.68 6.21 -39.11
C ILE A 618 -14.97 7.24 -40.18
N GLN A 619 -14.83 8.52 -39.87
CA GLN A 619 -14.78 9.57 -40.86
C GLN A 619 -13.43 9.59 -41.57
#